data_ad728735d69e659f7ed4cb62ee80a9b9
#
_entry.id   ad728735d69e659f7ed4cb62ee80a9b9
#
_cell.length_a   1.000
_cell.length_b   1.000
_cell.length_c   1.000
_cell.angle_alpha   90.00
_cell.angle_beta   90.00
_cell.angle_gamma   90.00
#
_symmetry.space_group_name_H-M   'P 1'
#
loop_
_entity.id
_entity.type
_entity.pdbx_description
1 polymer ?
#
loop_
_entity_poly.entity_id
_entity_poly.type
_entity_poly.pdbx_seq_one_letter_code
_entity_poly.pdbx_strand_id
1 'polypeptide(L)'
;GIVYNKKVFENAGITELPKTPDEFIAALQKIKDNTDAIPLYTNYAAGWTMGAWDAYIGNNATGDNTYFNQKFLHTNDPFKDYGDGTHAYAVYKILYDAVANGLTEDDYSTTDWEGSKSMLNNGEIGCMVLGSWAYPQMEAAGPNAADIGYMPFPISVNGEQYASAGADYSYGINVNATDDEKQAALIFVKWMTEESGFSYNEDGLPVAKSSD
;
A
#
# COMPACT_ATOMS: atom_id res chain seq x y z
N GLY A 1 -2.06 -1.64 -2.18
CA GLY A 1 -1.64 -1.63 -3.59
C GLY A 1 -0.30 -0.96 -3.78
N ILE A 2 -0.11 -0.40 -4.93
CA ILE A 2 1.14 0.27 -5.31
C ILE A 2 0.81 1.64 -5.88
N VAL A 3 1.40 2.68 -5.29
CA VAL A 3 1.41 4.03 -5.87
C VAL A 3 2.54 4.08 -6.89
N TYR A 4 2.28 4.59 -8.10
CA TYR A 4 3.26 4.61 -9.18
C TYR A 4 3.17 5.88 -10.01
N ASN A 5 4.25 6.22 -10.71
CA ASN A 5 4.28 7.29 -11.68
C ASN A 5 3.97 6.74 -13.08
N LYS A 6 2.82 7.14 -13.65
CA LYS A 6 2.36 6.71 -14.98
C LYS A 6 3.34 7.04 -16.07
N LYS A 7 3.99 8.21 -15.99
CA LYS A 7 4.93 8.66 -17.01
C LYS A 7 6.22 7.84 -17.01
N VAL A 8 6.70 7.42 -15.84
CA VAL A 8 7.84 6.50 -15.72
C VAL A 8 7.49 5.16 -16.34
N PHE A 9 6.29 4.61 -16.06
CA PHE A 9 5.83 3.36 -16.64
C PHE A 9 5.69 3.45 -18.18
N GLU A 10 5.12 4.55 -18.69
CA GLU A 10 5.01 4.81 -20.12
C GLU A 10 6.39 4.88 -20.78
N ASN A 11 7.33 5.65 -20.22
CA ASN A 11 8.68 5.80 -20.72
C ASN A 11 9.46 4.47 -20.70
N ALA A 12 9.17 3.60 -19.75
CA ALA A 12 9.72 2.24 -19.68
C ALA A 12 9.08 1.26 -20.67
N GLY A 13 8.06 1.67 -21.42
CA GLY A 13 7.35 0.80 -22.36
C GLY A 13 6.41 -0.19 -21.67
N ILE A 14 5.90 0.14 -20.49
CA ILE A 14 4.92 -0.66 -19.75
C ILE A 14 3.53 -0.16 -20.16
N THR A 15 2.83 -0.95 -20.97
CA THR A 15 1.50 -0.62 -21.51
C THR A 15 0.35 -1.23 -20.72
N GLU A 16 0.63 -2.29 -19.98
CA GLU A 16 -0.32 -2.95 -19.10
C GLU A 16 0.26 -3.06 -17.70
N LEU A 17 -0.58 -2.84 -16.70
CA LEU A 17 -0.18 -2.95 -15.31
C LEU A 17 0.05 -4.42 -14.92
N PRO A 18 1.12 -4.73 -14.17
CA PRO A 18 1.45 -6.09 -13.76
C PRO A 18 0.39 -6.66 -12.80
N LYS A 19 0.03 -7.93 -13.00
CA LYS A 19 -0.98 -8.64 -12.20
C LYS A 19 -0.40 -9.81 -11.41
N THR A 20 0.85 -10.17 -11.69
CA THR A 20 1.55 -11.28 -11.05
C THR A 20 2.92 -10.83 -10.53
N PRO A 21 3.54 -11.56 -9.59
CA PRO A 21 4.89 -11.26 -9.12
C PRO A 21 5.92 -11.17 -10.24
N ASP A 22 5.90 -12.13 -11.18
CA ASP A 22 6.86 -12.16 -12.27
C ASP A 22 6.69 -10.98 -13.25
N GLU A 23 5.43 -10.62 -13.56
CA GLU A 23 5.13 -9.45 -14.37
C GLU A 23 5.60 -8.16 -13.69
N PHE A 24 5.47 -8.08 -12.37
CA PHE A 24 5.92 -6.90 -11.63
C PHE A 24 7.44 -6.77 -11.62
N ILE A 25 8.17 -7.85 -11.35
CA ILE A 25 9.63 -7.84 -11.43
C ILE A 25 10.11 -7.50 -12.86
N ALA A 26 9.44 -8.03 -13.88
CA ALA A 26 9.74 -7.67 -15.27
C ALA A 26 9.45 -6.19 -15.57
N ALA A 27 8.39 -5.61 -14.99
CA ALA A 27 8.08 -4.19 -15.12
C ALA A 27 9.16 -3.32 -14.43
N LEU A 28 9.58 -3.67 -13.22
CA LEU A 28 10.68 -2.99 -12.53
C LEU A 28 11.99 -3.05 -13.33
N GLN A 29 12.28 -4.21 -13.94
CA GLN A 29 13.47 -4.33 -14.80
C GLN A 29 13.38 -3.41 -16.02
N LYS A 30 12.21 -3.28 -16.65
CA LYS A 30 12.03 -2.34 -17.77
C LYS A 30 12.25 -0.88 -17.32
N ILE A 31 11.80 -0.50 -16.13
CA ILE A 31 12.05 0.85 -15.60
C ILE A 31 13.55 1.07 -15.46
N LYS A 32 14.27 0.13 -14.86
CA LYS A 32 15.73 0.20 -14.71
C LYS A 32 16.47 0.32 -16.04
N ASP A 33 16.04 -0.42 -17.05
CA ASP A 33 16.74 -0.49 -18.33
C ASP A 33 16.45 0.71 -19.25
N ASN A 34 15.32 1.39 -19.07
CA ASN A 34 14.84 2.39 -20.03
C ASN A 34 14.63 3.79 -19.42
N THR A 35 14.86 3.95 -18.13
CA THR A 35 14.71 5.24 -17.42
C THR A 35 15.81 5.44 -16.40
N ASP A 36 15.95 6.67 -15.89
CA ASP A 36 16.85 6.98 -14.77
C ASP A 36 16.13 6.87 -13.41
N ALA A 37 14.86 6.49 -13.38
CA ALA A 37 14.07 6.39 -12.15
C ALA A 37 14.47 5.15 -11.33
N ILE A 38 14.41 5.29 -10.00
CA ILE A 38 14.48 4.14 -9.08
C ILE A 38 13.23 3.29 -9.31
N PRO A 39 13.34 2.02 -9.75
CA PRO A 39 12.16 1.22 -10.10
C PRO A 39 11.16 1.06 -8.97
N LEU A 40 11.61 0.54 -7.83
CA LEU A 40 10.86 0.38 -6.60
C LEU A 40 11.59 1.08 -5.45
N TYR A 41 10.94 2.03 -4.81
CA TYR A 41 11.50 2.69 -3.64
C TYR A 41 10.93 2.07 -2.37
N THR A 42 11.80 1.44 -1.57
CA THR A 42 11.38 0.73 -0.35
C THR A 42 11.16 1.68 0.81
N ASN A 43 11.87 2.81 0.81
CA ASN A 43 11.87 3.78 1.89
C ASN A 43 12.27 3.16 3.25
N TYR A 44 13.27 2.31 3.22
CA TYR A 44 13.66 1.44 4.33
C TYR A 44 13.93 2.18 5.65
N ALA A 45 14.62 3.33 5.59
CA ALA A 45 14.99 4.08 6.79
C ALA A 45 13.77 4.61 7.58
N ALA A 46 12.62 4.78 6.92
CA ALA A 46 11.37 5.14 7.58
C ALA A 46 10.83 4.02 8.49
N GLY A 47 11.26 2.77 8.28
CA GLY A 47 10.94 1.60 9.10
C GLY A 47 9.51 1.08 8.90
N TRP A 48 8.50 1.89 9.13
CA TRP A 48 7.09 1.50 9.02
C TRP A 48 6.70 1.07 7.60
N THR A 49 7.39 1.56 6.58
CA THR A 49 7.16 1.19 5.17
C THR A 49 7.41 -0.30 4.92
N MET A 50 8.30 -0.92 5.68
CA MET A 50 8.52 -2.37 5.62
C MET A 50 7.31 -3.13 6.16
N GLY A 51 6.66 -2.63 7.20
CA GLY A 51 5.41 -3.18 7.72
C GLY A 51 4.22 -3.04 6.75
N ALA A 52 4.28 -2.14 5.77
CA ALA A 52 3.25 -2.02 4.75
C ALA A 52 3.10 -3.31 3.91
N TRP A 53 4.16 -4.10 3.76
CA TRP A 53 4.13 -5.38 3.06
C TRP A 53 3.26 -6.43 3.77
N ASP A 54 3.18 -6.36 5.11
CA ASP A 54 2.37 -7.29 5.91
C ASP A 54 0.87 -7.18 5.58
N ALA A 55 0.42 -6.01 5.16
CA ALA A 55 -0.98 -5.77 4.79
C ALA A 55 -1.43 -6.63 3.59
N TYR A 56 -0.50 -7.12 2.77
CA TYR A 56 -0.80 -7.87 1.55
C TYR A 56 -0.81 -9.39 1.74
N ILE A 57 -0.40 -9.91 2.91
CA ILE A 57 -0.35 -11.36 3.21
C ILE A 57 -1.76 -11.98 3.27
N GLY A 58 -2.76 -11.19 3.68
CA GLY A 58 -4.13 -11.66 3.85
C GLY A 58 -4.89 -11.79 2.53
N ASN A 59 -5.96 -11.03 2.38
CA ASN A 59 -6.88 -11.13 1.26
C ASN A 59 -6.21 -10.92 -0.11
N ASN A 60 -5.29 -9.97 -0.22
CA ASN A 60 -4.60 -9.70 -1.49
C ASN A 60 -3.86 -10.94 -2.04
N ALA A 61 -3.19 -11.69 -1.16
CA ALA A 61 -2.37 -12.82 -1.57
C ALA A 61 -3.10 -14.18 -1.54
N THR A 62 -4.33 -14.23 -1.01
CA THR A 62 -5.04 -15.51 -0.82
C THR A 62 -6.48 -15.53 -1.33
N GLY A 63 -7.09 -14.36 -1.57
CA GLY A 63 -8.51 -14.24 -1.85
C GLY A 63 -9.42 -14.56 -0.66
N ASP A 64 -8.86 -14.72 0.54
CA ASP A 64 -9.58 -15.07 1.77
C ASP A 64 -9.41 -13.95 2.81
N ASN A 65 -10.48 -13.21 3.07
CA ASN A 65 -10.48 -12.09 4.01
C ASN A 65 -10.29 -12.51 5.49
N THR A 66 -10.39 -13.79 5.79
CA THR A 66 -10.17 -14.33 7.14
C THR A 66 -8.79 -14.95 7.31
N TYR A 67 -8.04 -15.11 6.22
CA TYR A 67 -6.79 -15.87 6.20
C TYR A 67 -5.79 -15.40 7.25
N PHE A 68 -5.51 -14.09 7.32
CA PHE A 68 -4.50 -13.56 8.23
C PHE A 68 -4.82 -13.90 9.70
N ASN A 69 -6.02 -13.62 10.14
CA ASN A 69 -6.41 -13.78 11.55
C ASN A 69 -6.73 -15.23 11.94
N GLN A 70 -7.24 -16.05 11.01
CA GLN A 70 -7.76 -17.39 11.35
C GLN A 70 -6.86 -18.53 10.90
N LYS A 71 -5.98 -18.30 9.92
CA LYS A 71 -5.14 -19.36 9.34
C LYS A 71 -3.66 -19.06 9.47
N PHE A 72 -3.21 -17.89 9.03
CA PHE A 72 -1.79 -17.52 9.00
C PHE A 72 -1.13 -17.64 10.38
N LEU A 73 -1.77 -17.10 11.42
CA LEU A 73 -1.27 -17.15 12.79
C LEU A 73 -1.34 -18.54 13.45
N HIS A 74 -2.00 -19.49 12.83
CA HIS A 74 -2.24 -20.83 13.38
C HIS A 74 -1.63 -21.96 12.54
N THR A 75 -0.92 -21.64 11.46
CA THR A 75 -0.19 -22.62 10.65
C THR A 75 1.22 -22.84 11.19
N ASN A 76 1.76 -24.06 10.98
CA ASN A 76 3.13 -24.39 11.36
C ASN A 76 4.17 -23.85 10.37
N ASP A 77 3.77 -23.49 9.16
CA ASP A 77 4.63 -22.97 8.10
C ASP A 77 3.92 -21.82 7.38
N PRO A 78 3.91 -20.61 8.02
CA PRO A 78 3.20 -19.47 7.49
C PRO A 78 3.82 -18.90 6.19
N PHE A 79 5.09 -19.17 5.94
CA PHE A 79 5.83 -18.73 4.75
C PHE A 79 6.11 -19.87 3.75
N LYS A 80 5.27 -20.89 3.75
CA LYS A 80 5.37 -21.96 2.77
C LYS A 80 5.26 -21.41 1.34
N ASP A 81 6.18 -21.84 0.48
CA ASP A 81 6.05 -21.61 -0.96
C ASP A 81 5.03 -22.60 -1.54
N TYR A 82 3.94 -22.06 -2.08
CA TYR A 82 2.91 -22.83 -2.77
C TYR A 82 3.21 -23.04 -4.25
N GLY A 83 4.23 -22.35 -4.80
CA GLY A 83 4.65 -22.47 -6.19
C GLY A 83 3.69 -21.83 -7.20
N ASP A 84 2.70 -21.08 -6.73
CA ASP A 84 1.64 -20.49 -7.55
C ASP A 84 1.60 -18.94 -7.50
N GLY A 85 2.60 -18.34 -6.86
CA GLY A 85 2.69 -16.88 -6.74
C GLY A 85 1.70 -16.26 -5.76
N THR A 86 1.20 -17.05 -4.80
CA THR A 86 0.23 -16.62 -3.78
C THR A 86 0.79 -16.72 -2.36
N HIS A 87 0.03 -16.26 -1.37
CA HIS A 87 0.33 -16.31 0.07
C HIS A 87 1.53 -15.43 0.50
N ALA A 88 1.91 -15.54 1.77
CA ALA A 88 2.93 -14.69 2.39
C ALA A 88 4.31 -14.82 1.75
N TYR A 89 4.71 -16.03 1.35
CA TYR A 89 5.97 -16.24 0.67
C TYR A 89 6.08 -15.41 -0.61
N ALA A 90 5.03 -15.40 -1.44
CA ALA A 90 5.02 -14.65 -2.69
C ALA A 90 5.11 -13.13 -2.45
N VAL A 91 4.47 -12.61 -1.41
CA VAL A 91 4.55 -11.19 -1.03
C VAL A 91 6.00 -10.79 -0.76
N TYR A 92 6.68 -11.50 0.14
CA TYR A 92 8.07 -11.19 0.49
C TYR A 92 9.08 -11.57 -0.59
N LYS A 93 8.74 -12.56 -1.43
CA LYS A 93 9.58 -12.90 -2.58
C LYS A 93 9.66 -11.77 -3.59
N ILE A 94 8.58 -11.01 -3.80
CA ILE A 94 8.60 -9.80 -4.63
C ILE A 94 9.65 -8.80 -4.09
N LEU A 95 9.61 -8.50 -2.79
CA LEU A 95 10.58 -7.60 -2.16
C LEU A 95 12.01 -8.15 -2.28
N TYR A 96 12.21 -9.42 -1.96
CA TYR A 96 13.50 -10.08 -2.07
C TYR A 96 14.07 -10.02 -3.50
N ASP A 97 13.25 -10.37 -4.49
CA ASP A 97 13.67 -10.37 -5.89
C ASP A 97 13.98 -8.95 -6.38
N ALA A 98 13.20 -7.95 -5.97
CA ALA A 98 13.49 -6.57 -6.31
C ALA A 98 14.86 -6.12 -5.77
N VAL A 99 15.15 -6.40 -4.51
CA VAL A 99 16.43 -6.08 -3.88
C VAL A 99 17.57 -6.88 -4.52
N ALA A 100 17.40 -8.18 -4.66
CA ALA A 100 18.44 -9.07 -5.19
C ALA A 100 18.84 -8.75 -6.64
N ASN A 101 17.91 -8.21 -7.43
CA ASN A 101 18.18 -7.79 -8.81
C ASN A 101 18.58 -6.30 -8.92
N GLY A 102 18.75 -5.60 -7.78
CA GLY A 102 19.12 -4.18 -7.77
C GLY A 102 18.05 -3.29 -8.42
N LEU A 103 16.78 -3.58 -8.18
CA LEU A 103 15.62 -2.84 -8.70
C LEU A 103 15.07 -1.85 -7.69
N THR A 104 15.83 -1.56 -6.65
CA THR A 104 15.46 -0.65 -5.56
C THR A 104 16.50 0.47 -5.42
N GLU A 105 16.31 1.38 -4.47
CA GLU A 105 17.31 2.39 -4.12
C GLU A 105 18.64 1.75 -3.69
N ASP A 106 19.77 2.41 -3.99
CA ASP A 106 21.11 1.93 -3.64
C ASP A 106 21.47 2.15 -2.18
N ASP A 107 21.03 3.26 -1.58
CA ASP A 107 21.28 3.61 -0.18
C ASP A 107 20.00 3.60 0.65
N TYR A 108 19.78 2.52 1.36
CA TYR A 108 18.62 2.32 2.23
C TYR A 108 18.66 3.17 3.51
N SER A 109 19.85 3.65 3.91
CA SER A 109 20.03 4.38 5.17
C SER A 109 19.63 5.86 5.09
N THR A 110 19.58 6.41 3.89
CA THR A 110 19.28 7.83 3.65
C THR A 110 17.90 8.08 3.07
N THR A 111 17.05 7.03 2.99
CA THR A 111 15.69 7.19 2.50
C THR A 111 14.85 8.08 3.42
N ASP A 112 13.97 8.90 2.82
CA ASP A 112 13.12 9.84 3.54
C ASP A 112 11.68 9.80 3.04
N TRP A 113 10.73 9.67 3.98
CA TRP A 113 9.32 9.59 3.65
C TRP A 113 8.80 10.88 3.02
N GLU A 114 9.10 12.02 3.61
CA GLU A 114 8.60 13.30 3.09
C GLU A 114 9.18 13.62 1.71
N GLY A 115 10.48 13.40 1.53
CA GLY A 115 11.16 13.57 0.26
C GLY A 115 10.66 12.61 -0.82
N SER A 116 10.32 11.36 -0.48
CA SER A 116 9.85 10.37 -1.45
C SER A 116 8.58 10.77 -2.18
N LYS A 117 7.72 11.59 -1.55
CA LYS A 117 6.48 12.07 -2.17
C LYS A 117 6.78 12.94 -3.40
N SER A 118 7.68 13.91 -3.27
CA SER A 118 8.09 14.76 -4.40
C SER A 118 8.91 13.98 -5.43
N MET A 119 9.75 13.04 -5.01
CA MET A 119 10.51 12.18 -5.92
C MET A 119 9.58 11.34 -6.81
N LEU A 120 8.53 10.74 -6.23
CA LEU A 120 7.54 10.00 -7.01
C LEU A 120 6.76 10.94 -7.96
N ASN A 121 6.34 12.11 -7.48
CA ASN A 121 5.63 13.09 -8.29
C ASN A 121 6.47 13.56 -9.48
N ASN A 122 7.78 13.77 -9.28
CA ASN A 122 8.71 14.23 -10.33
C ASN A 122 9.20 13.10 -11.26
N GLY A 123 8.84 11.84 -10.99
CA GLY A 123 9.28 10.69 -11.80
C GLY A 123 10.72 10.21 -11.52
N GLU A 124 11.28 10.56 -10.37
CA GLU A 124 12.56 10.04 -9.88
C GLU A 124 12.41 8.63 -9.28
N ILE A 125 11.18 8.28 -8.89
CA ILE A 125 10.77 6.96 -8.41
C ILE A 125 9.69 6.40 -9.33
N GLY A 126 9.80 5.13 -9.72
CA GLY A 126 8.80 4.42 -10.50
C GLY A 126 7.57 4.06 -9.69
N CYS A 127 7.76 3.42 -8.55
CA CYS A 127 6.65 3.02 -7.68
C CYS A 127 7.07 2.76 -6.22
N MET A 128 6.04 2.69 -5.35
CA MET A 128 6.16 2.36 -3.92
C MET A 128 4.99 1.48 -3.48
N VAL A 129 5.25 0.47 -2.65
CA VAL A 129 4.22 -0.39 -2.04
C VAL A 129 3.65 0.32 -0.82
N LEU A 130 2.41 0.80 -0.93
CA LEU A 130 1.74 1.64 0.08
C LEU A 130 0.21 1.41 0.04
N GLY A 131 -0.48 1.94 1.04
CA GLY A 131 -1.95 2.01 1.03
C GLY A 131 -2.49 3.11 0.12
N SER A 132 -3.80 3.10 -0.16
CA SER A 132 -4.47 4.11 -0.99
C SER A 132 -4.37 5.53 -0.41
N TRP A 133 -4.23 5.66 0.89
CA TRP A 133 -4.03 6.93 1.61
C TRP A 133 -2.79 7.71 1.15
N ALA A 134 -1.79 7.02 0.57
CA ALA A 134 -0.58 7.67 0.07
C ALA A 134 -0.80 8.36 -1.29
N TYR A 135 -1.79 7.93 -2.06
CA TYR A 135 -2.05 8.44 -3.41
C TYR A 135 -2.27 9.96 -3.43
N PRO A 136 -3.23 10.54 -2.66
CA PRO A 136 -3.44 11.99 -2.67
C PRO A 136 -2.24 12.78 -2.12
N GLN A 137 -1.46 12.20 -1.20
CA GLN A 137 -0.25 12.84 -0.70
C GLN A 137 0.81 12.97 -1.80
N MET A 138 0.94 11.96 -2.65
CA MET A 138 1.86 11.99 -3.80
C MET A 138 1.38 12.97 -4.88
N GLU A 139 0.05 13.05 -5.13
CA GLU A 139 -0.52 14.05 -6.04
C GLU A 139 -0.22 15.48 -5.57
N ALA A 140 -0.40 15.76 -4.29
CA ALA A 140 -0.19 17.07 -3.70
C ALA A 140 1.29 17.49 -3.58
N ALA A 141 2.23 16.55 -3.75
CA ALA A 141 3.65 16.79 -3.49
C ALA A 141 4.40 17.51 -4.62
N GLY A 142 3.73 17.84 -5.75
CA GLY A 142 4.38 18.51 -6.86
C GLY A 142 3.43 18.87 -8.01
N PRO A 143 3.96 19.35 -9.13
CA PRO A 143 3.15 19.82 -10.25
C PRO A 143 2.56 18.71 -11.11
N ASN A 144 3.00 17.46 -10.95
CA ASN A 144 2.68 16.33 -11.84
C ASN A 144 1.61 15.41 -11.25
N ALA A 145 0.61 15.94 -10.57
CA ALA A 145 -0.48 15.15 -9.95
C ALA A 145 -1.14 14.17 -10.95
N ALA A 146 -1.32 14.58 -12.20
CA ALA A 146 -1.92 13.75 -13.24
C ALA A 146 -1.11 12.48 -13.57
N ASP A 147 0.19 12.48 -13.26
CA ASP A 147 1.08 11.35 -13.51
C ASP A 147 1.05 10.30 -12.38
N ILE A 148 0.43 10.62 -11.25
CA ILE A 148 0.29 9.68 -10.15
C ILE A 148 -0.83 8.68 -10.45
N GLY A 149 -0.57 7.41 -10.19
CA GLY A 149 -1.51 6.30 -10.31
C GLY A 149 -1.48 5.40 -9.08
N TYR A 150 -2.55 4.61 -8.95
CA TYR A 150 -2.63 3.56 -7.93
C TYR A 150 -3.09 2.26 -8.59
N MET A 151 -2.37 1.17 -8.35
CA MET A 151 -2.69 -0.13 -8.92
C MET A 151 -2.83 -1.19 -7.84
N PRO A 152 -3.59 -2.28 -8.10
CA PRO A 152 -3.64 -3.42 -7.19
C PRO A 152 -2.25 -4.00 -6.91
N PHE A 153 -2.09 -4.62 -5.76
CA PHE A 153 -0.88 -5.39 -5.45
C PHE A 153 -0.76 -6.56 -6.43
N PRO A 154 0.44 -6.83 -7.01
CA PRO A 154 0.59 -7.71 -8.17
C PRO A 154 0.60 -9.20 -7.79
N ILE A 155 -0.49 -9.64 -7.20
CA ILE A 155 -0.79 -11.06 -6.95
C ILE A 155 -2.20 -11.33 -7.47
N SER A 156 -2.34 -12.38 -8.29
CA SER A 156 -3.61 -12.88 -8.77
C SER A 156 -3.90 -14.24 -8.15
N VAL A 157 -5.11 -14.39 -7.62
CA VAL A 157 -5.60 -15.65 -7.06
C VAL A 157 -6.78 -16.11 -7.93
N ASN A 158 -6.65 -17.26 -8.58
CA ASN A 158 -7.64 -17.76 -9.54
C ASN A 158 -8.00 -16.76 -10.66
N GLY A 159 -7.02 -15.96 -11.09
CA GLY A 159 -7.21 -14.95 -12.15
C GLY A 159 -7.77 -13.60 -11.70
N GLU A 160 -8.05 -13.45 -10.41
CA GLU A 160 -8.61 -12.23 -9.83
C GLU A 160 -7.60 -11.55 -8.89
N GLN A 161 -7.62 -10.22 -8.82
CA GLN A 161 -6.87 -9.44 -7.84
C GLN A 161 -7.80 -8.97 -6.74
N TYR A 162 -7.35 -9.10 -5.51
CA TYR A 162 -8.13 -8.76 -4.32
C TYR A 162 -7.52 -7.55 -3.60
N ALA A 163 -8.36 -6.76 -2.94
CA ALA A 163 -7.96 -5.67 -2.08
C ALA A 163 -8.26 -5.99 -0.62
N SER A 164 -7.35 -5.62 0.27
CA SER A 164 -7.62 -5.58 1.71
C SER A 164 -8.12 -4.19 2.06
N ALA A 165 -9.27 -4.11 2.69
CA ALA A 165 -9.83 -2.88 3.22
C ALA A 165 -10.11 -3.05 4.72
N GLY A 166 -9.79 -2.04 5.50
CA GLY A 166 -10.00 -2.04 6.94
C GLY A 166 -10.14 -0.63 7.49
N ALA A 167 -10.66 -0.52 8.71
CA ALA A 167 -10.71 0.74 9.42
C ALA A 167 -9.28 1.16 9.80
N ASP A 168 -8.89 2.38 9.44
CA ASP A 168 -7.61 2.97 9.80
C ASP A 168 -7.68 3.62 11.18
N TYR A 169 -8.73 4.40 11.43
CA TYR A 169 -8.98 5.03 12.71
C TYR A 169 -10.11 4.33 13.46
N SER A 170 -9.93 4.15 14.76
CA SER A 170 -10.96 3.64 15.66
C SER A 170 -11.07 4.49 16.92
N TYR A 171 -12.28 4.70 17.38
CA TYR A 171 -12.57 5.47 18.60
C TYR A 171 -13.03 4.53 19.71
N GLY A 172 -12.41 4.65 20.88
CA GLY A 172 -12.81 3.92 22.07
C GLY A 172 -13.30 4.87 23.16
N ILE A 173 -14.40 4.51 23.82
CA ILE A 173 -14.89 5.24 24.99
C ILE A 173 -14.40 4.50 26.24
N ASN A 174 -13.73 5.23 27.16
CA ASN A 174 -13.20 4.65 28.38
C ASN A 174 -14.34 4.08 29.24
N VAL A 175 -14.31 2.78 29.50
CA VAL A 175 -15.30 2.07 30.31
C VAL A 175 -15.37 2.57 31.76
N ASN A 176 -14.28 3.14 32.29
CA ASN A 176 -14.20 3.66 33.67
C ASN A 176 -14.58 5.15 33.79
N ALA A 177 -14.93 5.83 32.70
CA ALA A 177 -15.42 7.19 32.74
C ALA A 177 -16.79 7.25 33.41
N THR A 178 -17.15 8.42 33.95
CA THR A 178 -18.52 8.69 34.48
C THR A 178 -19.53 8.63 33.36
N ASP A 179 -20.82 8.53 33.70
CA ASP A 179 -21.89 8.45 32.70
C ASP A 179 -21.98 9.73 31.85
N ASP A 180 -21.78 10.91 32.46
CA ASP A 180 -21.72 12.18 31.74
C ASP A 180 -20.56 12.28 30.77
N GLU A 181 -19.37 11.81 31.18
CA GLU A 181 -18.20 11.76 30.30
C GLU A 181 -18.37 10.77 29.14
N LYS A 182 -18.97 9.60 29.40
CA LYS A 182 -19.32 8.64 28.34
C LYS A 182 -20.31 9.22 27.35
N GLN A 183 -21.31 9.93 27.83
CA GLN A 183 -22.29 10.59 26.97
C GLN A 183 -21.66 11.68 26.12
N ALA A 184 -20.78 12.51 26.69
CA ALA A 184 -20.05 13.53 25.97
C ALA A 184 -19.12 12.90 24.90
N ALA A 185 -18.40 11.83 25.25
CA ALA A 185 -17.55 11.09 24.32
C ALA A 185 -18.35 10.49 23.16
N LEU A 186 -19.53 9.93 23.43
CA LEU A 186 -20.41 9.38 22.41
C LEU A 186 -20.89 10.46 21.42
N ILE A 187 -21.24 11.64 21.91
CA ILE A 187 -21.62 12.79 21.07
C ILE A 187 -20.44 13.20 20.18
N PHE A 188 -19.22 13.27 20.74
CA PHE A 188 -18.02 13.61 19.98
C PHE A 188 -17.73 12.57 18.88
N VAL A 189 -17.72 11.27 19.22
CA VAL A 189 -17.50 10.19 18.26
C VAL A 189 -18.54 10.24 17.13
N LYS A 190 -19.80 10.45 17.45
CA LYS A 190 -20.86 10.58 16.48
C LYS A 190 -20.63 11.76 15.53
N TRP A 191 -20.30 12.92 16.08
CA TRP A 191 -19.95 14.09 15.27
C TRP A 191 -18.73 13.83 14.37
N MET A 192 -17.69 13.17 14.88
CA MET A 192 -16.49 12.81 14.10
C MET A 192 -16.81 11.92 12.90
N THR A 193 -17.76 10.98 13.07
CA THR A 193 -18.08 10.00 12.00
C THR A 193 -19.15 10.48 11.02
N GLU A 194 -20.03 11.40 11.44
CA GLU A 194 -21.20 11.80 10.64
C GLU A 194 -21.12 13.23 10.07
N GLU A 195 -20.44 14.17 10.76
CA GLU A 195 -20.54 15.59 10.45
C GLU A 195 -19.21 16.30 10.26
N SER A 196 -18.09 15.78 10.83
CA SER A 196 -16.80 16.50 10.85
C SER A 196 -16.12 16.60 9.50
N GLY A 197 -16.46 15.75 8.54
CA GLY A 197 -15.72 15.59 7.30
C GLY A 197 -14.33 14.96 7.48
N PHE A 198 -14.03 14.39 8.66
CA PHE A 198 -12.73 13.84 8.99
C PHE A 198 -12.23 12.84 7.97
N SER A 199 -13.08 11.90 7.52
CA SER A 199 -12.68 10.87 6.55
C SER A 199 -12.22 11.46 5.21
N TYR A 200 -12.84 12.55 4.77
CA TYR A 200 -12.44 13.23 3.53
C TYR A 200 -11.15 14.03 3.72
N ASN A 201 -10.99 14.69 4.86
CA ASN A 201 -9.80 15.49 5.15
C ASN A 201 -8.54 14.64 5.37
N GLU A 202 -8.72 13.37 5.78
CA GLU A 202 -7.65 12.39 5.97
C GLU A 202 -7.55 11.39 4.81
N ASP A 203 -8.10 11.74 3.63
CA ASP A 203 -8.02 10.95 2.40
C ASP A 203 -8.53 9.49 2.56
N GLY A 204 -9.45 9.29 3.50
CA GLY A 204 -10.06 8.01 3.81
C GLY A 204 -11.43 7.84 3.18
N LEU A 205 -11.95 6.61 3.27
CA LEU A 205 -13.34 6.32 2.93
C LEU A 205 -14.22 6.48 4.17
N PRO A 206 -15.39 7.16 4.07
CA PRO A 206 -16.29 7.32 5.21
C PRO A 206 -16.86 5.97 5.64
N VAL A 207 -17.04 5.79 6.96
CA VAL A 207 -17.67 4.59 7.53
C VAL A 207 -19.20 4.68 7.43
N ALA A 208 -19.71 5.91 7.53
CA ALA A 208 -21.14 6.18 7.44
C ALA A 208 -21.57 6.25 5.98
N LYS A 209 -22.54 5.41 5.58
CA LYS A 209 -23.10 5.39 4.20
C LYS A 209 -23.80 6.70 3.82
N SER A 210 -24.19 7.51 4.79
CA SER A 210 -24.81 8.83 4.57
C SER A 210 -23.81 9.93 4.24
N SER A 211 -22.51 9.60 4.28
CA SER A 211 -21.41 10.55 4.00
C SER A 211 -20.81 10.38 2.60
N ASP A 212 -21.46 9.58 1.74
CA ASP A 212 -21.08 9.37 0.34
C ASP A 212 -21.44 10.58 -0.53
#